data_8b07d8e5468649301bc58126b3269365
#
_entry.id   8b07d8e5468649301bc58126b3269365
#
_cell.length_a   1.000
_cell.length_b   1.000
_cell.length_c   1.000
_cell.angle_alpha   90.00
_cell.angle_beta   90.00
_cell.angle_gamma   90.00
#
_symmetry.space_group_name_H-M   'P 1'
#
loop_
_entity.id
_entity.type
_entity.pdbx_description
1 polymer ?
#
loop_
_entity_poly.entity_id
_entity_poly.type
_entity_poly.pdbx_seq_one_letter_code
_entity_poly.pdbx_strand_id
1 'polypeptide(L)'
;MADYCFYIVGVGGTGSLLARDLPQLLLQYRNHSMVLIDGDVVERRNLIRQRFQPGDVGMNKAIAMANKINSFYPVECEAMDVYLTDKELLARIGISEAIPVIIGC
;
A
#
# COMPACT_ATOMS: atom_id res chain seq x y z
N MET A 1 -16.40 -6.88 16.14
CA MET A 1 -15.23 -7.40 15.42
C MET A 1 -14.23 -6.28 15.25
N ALA A 2 -12.94 -6.54 15.50
CA ALA A 2 -11.91 -5.52 15.39
C ALA A 2 -11.59 -5.23 13.93
N ASP A 3 -11.40 -3.96 13.60
CA ASP A 3 -10.95 -3.53 12.29
C ASP A 3 -9.41 -3.54 12.26
N TYR A 4 -8.86 -3.98 11.14
CA TYR A 4 -7.41 -3.97 10.91
C TYR A 4 -7.05 -2.95 9.85
N CYS A 5 -5.92 -2.28 10.03
CA CYS A 5 -5.33 -1.43 9.02
C CYS A 5 -3.95 -1.98 8.66
N PHE A 6 -3.77 -2.34 7.40
CA PHE A 6 -2.53 -2.93 6.90
C PHE A 6 -1.64 -1.83 6.32
N TYR A 7 -0.52 -1.60 6.97
CA TYR A 7 0.48 -0.63 6.52
C TYR A 7 1.59 -1.36 5.77
N ILE A 8 1.64 -1.16 4.47
CA ILE A 8 2.69 -1.73 3.62
C ILE A 8 3.74 -0.66 3.38
N VAL A 9 4.91 -0.85 3.98
CA VAL A 9 6.02 0.10 3.89
C VAL A 9 6.99 -0.38 2.82
N GLY A 10 7.03 0.34 1.72
CA GLY A 10 7.78 -0.05 0.54
C GLY A 10 6.93 -0.81 -0.46
N VAL A 11 6.67 -0.21 -1.62
CA VAL A 11 5.80 -0.77 -2.67
C VAL A 11 6.63 -1.15 -3.90
N GLY A 12 7.85 -1.68 -3.66
CA GLY A 12 8.73 -2.20 -4.71
C GLY A 12 8.40 -3.66 -5.04
N GLY A 13 9.41 -4.52 -5.12
CA GLY A 13 9.26 -5.92 -5.51
C GLY A 13 8.23 -6.69 -4.70
N THR A 14 8.58 -7.08 -3.46
CA THR A 14 7.69 -7.85 -2.59
C THR A 14 6.45 -7.06 -2.20
N GLY A 15 6.61 -5.76 -1.90
CA GLY A 15 5.50 -4.91 -1.50
C GLY A 15 4.46 -4.75 -2.58
N SER A 16 4.85 -4.65 -3.85
CA SER A 16 3.90 -4.54 -4.96
C SER A 16 3.13 -5.84 -5.19
N LEU A 17 3.77 -6.99 -4.99
CA LEU A 17 3.10 -8.30 -5.05
C LEU A 17 2.08 -8.45 -3.94
N LEU A 18 2.45 -8.10 -2.73
CA LEU A 18 1.56 -8.17 -1.58
C LEU A 18 0.37 -7.22 -1.73
N ALA A 19 0.63 -6.00 -2.20
CA ALA A 19 -0.42 -5.01 -2.44
C ALA A 19 -1.42 -5.48 -3.50
N ARG A 20 -0.98 -6.29 -4.46
CA ARG A 20 -1.86 -6.91 -5.45
C ARG A 20 -2.72 -8.01 -4.86
N ASP A 21 -2.15 -8.86 -4.02
CA ASP A 21 -2.81 -10.09 -3.56
C ASP A 21 -3.62 -9.90 -2.27
N LEU A 22 -3.18 -9.00 -1.38
CA LEU A 22 -3.84 -8.76 -0.11
C LEU A 22 -5.30 -8.31 -0.24
N PRO A 23 -5.68 -7.44 -1.21
CA PRO A 23 -7.07 -7.02 -1.36
C PRO A 23 -8.04 -8.18 -1.58
N GLN A 24 -7.62 -9.24 -2.28
CA GLN A 24 -8.47 -10.42 -2.48
C GLN A 24 -8.77 -11.11 -1.16
N LEU A 25 -7.79 -11.20 -0.28
CA LEU A 25 -7.98 -11.76 1.06
C LEU A 25 -8.91 -10.87 1.89
N LEU A 26 -8.72 -9.56 1.80
CA LEU A 26 -9.52 -8.60 2.58
C LEU A 26 -10.98 -8.52 2.15
N LEU A 27 -11.32 -8.98 0.94
CA LEU A 27 -12.71 -9.05 0.51
C LEU A 27 -13.57 -9.94 1.39
N GLN A 28 -12.97 -10.91 2.07
CA GLN A 28 -13.66 -11.83 2.97
C GLN A 28 -13.97 -11.21 4.33
N TYR A 29 -13.34 -10.07 4.64
CA TYR A 29 -13.45 -9.41 5.92
C TYR A 29 -13.83 -7.95 5.71
N ARG A 30 -14.93 -7.51 6.31
CA ARG A 30 -15.39 -6.13 6.21
C ARG A 30 -14.60 -5.23 7.15
N ASN A 31 -14.58 -3.94 6.82
CA ASN A 31 -13.99 -2.88 7.66
C ASN A 31 -12.48 -2.96 7.83
N HIS A 32 -11.78 -3.63 6.90
CA HIS A 32 -10.34 -3.59 6.84
C HIS A 32 -9.90 -2.57 5.80
N SER A 33 -8.76 -1.95 6.07
CA SER A 33 -8.19 -0.93 5.19
C SER A 33 -6.71 -1.18 4.96
N MET A 34 -6.16 -0.55 3.92
CA MET A 34 -4.76 -0.63 3.57
C MET A 34 -4.18 0.77 3.45
N VAL A 35 -2.93 0.92 3.86
CA VAL A 35 -2.16 2.13 3.62
C VAL A 35 -0.85 1.72 2.97
N LEU A 36 -0.60 2.23 1.78
CA LEU A 36 0.65 2.00 1.05
C LEU A 36 1.57 3.20 1.25
N ILE A 37 2.80 2.95 1.65
CA ILE A 37 3.75 4.00 1.98
C ILE A 37 5.01 3.81 1.15
N ASP A 38 5.32 4.76 0.25
CA ASP A 38 6.53 4.74 -0.54
C ASP A 38 6.81 6.15 -1.07
N GLY A 39 8.06 6.59 -0.94
CA GLY A 39 8.49 7.88 -1.48
C GLY A 39 9.04 7.80 -2.91
N ASP A 40 9.21 6.60 -3.45
CA ASP A 40 9.79 6.41 -4.78
C ASP A 40 8.80 6.63 -5.91
N VAL A 41 9.35 6.94 -7.07
CA VAL A 41 8.61 7.09 -8.32
C VAL A 41 8.83 5.83 -9.17
N VAL A 42 7.80 5.42 -9.89
CA VAL A 42 7.90 4.30 -10.83
C VAL A 42 8.83 4.67 -11.98
N GLU A 43 9.82 3.85 -12.22
CA GLU A 43 10.77 3.98 -13.33
C GLU A 43 10.60 2.81 -14.30
N ARG A 44 11.08 2.96 -15.54
CA ARG A 44 10.98 1.90 -16.55
C ARG A 44 11.61 0.58 -16.09
N ARG A 45 12.71 0.64 -15.36
CA ARG A 45 13.37 -0.56 -14.82
C ARG A 45 12.49 -1.32 -13.83
N ASN A 46 11.52 -0.67 -13.22
CA ASN A 46 10.63 -1.30 -12.25
C ASN A 46 9.59 -2.22 -12.92
N LEU A 47 9.34 -2.03 -14.23
CA LEU A 47 8.30 -2.79 -14.94
C LEU A 47 8.63 -4.28 -15.05
N ILE A 48 9.90 -4.66 -14.95
CA ILE A 48 10.34 -6.04 -15.09
C ILE A 48 10.11 -6.84 -13.80
N ARG A 49 10.35 -6.22 -12.64
CA ARG A 49 10.34 -6.91 -11.34
C ARG A 49 9.17 -6.52 -10.44
N GLN A 50 8.45 -5.48 -10.78
CA GLN A 50 7.38 -4.93 -9.95
C GLN A 50 6.08 -4.89 -10.73
N ARG A 51 4.97 -4.79 -10.00
CA ARG A 51 3.62 -4.84 -10.60
C ARG A 51 3.13 -3.48 -11.07
N PHE A 52 3.95 -2.82 -11.89
CA PHE A 52 3.61 -1.55 -12.52
C PHE A 52 3.52 -1.69 -14.02
N GLN A 53 2.75 -0.82 -14.64
CA GLN A 53 2.55 -0.79 -16.08
C GLN A 53 3.27 0.41 -16.71
N PRO A 54 3.50 0.41 -18.03
CA PRO A 54 4.17 1.54 -18.69
C PRO A 54 3.52 2.90 -18.43
N GLY A 55 2.20 2.93 -18.26
CA GLY A 55 1.49 4.16 -17.93
C GLY A 55 1.74 4.69 -16.53
N ASP A 56 2.31 3.87 -15.65
CA ASP A 56 2.62 4.26 -14.26
C ASP A 56 3.96 4.97 -14.13
N VAL A 57 4.81 4.93 -15.16
CA VAL A 57 6.14 5.55 -15.12
C VAL A 57 5.99 7.05 -14.84
N GLY A 58 6.72 7.54 -13.84
CA GLY A 58 6.64 8.92 -13.39
C GLY A 58 5.68 9.14 -12.22
N MET A 59 4.81 8.19 -11.92
CA MET A 59 3.92 8.27 -10.76
C MET A 59 4.62 7.76 -9.50
N ASN A 60 4.23 8.28 -8.34
CA ASN A 60 4.65 7.69 -7.06
C ASN A 60 4.15 6.25 -6.97
N LYS A 61 4.98 5.35 -6.46
CA LYS A 61 4.66 3.91 -6.40
C LYS A 61 3.44 3.62 -5.55
N ALA A 62 3.30 4.25 -4.40
CA ALA A 62 2.17 4.03 -3.51
C ALA A 62 0.87 4.53 -4.16
N ILE A 63 0.89 5.70 -4.77
CA ILE A 63 -0.28 6.27 -5.45
C ILE A 63 -0.69 5.41 -6.63
N ALA A 64 0.26 5.00 -7.47
CA ALA A 64 -0.04 4.15 -8.63
C ALA A 64 -0.69 2.84 -8.23
N MET A 65 -0.17 2.18 -7.20
CA MET A 65 -0.72 0.92 -6.72
C MET A 65 -2.07 1.09 -6.04
N ALA A 66 -2.24 2.12 -5.21
CA ALA A 66 -3.50 2.39 -4.52
C ALA A 66 -4.62 2.69 -5.50
N ASN A 67 -4.35 3.44 -6.57
CA ASN A 67 -5.33 3.71 -7.62
C ASN A 67 -5.83 2.41 -8.28
N LYS A 68 -4.94 1.46 -8.53
CA LYS A 68 -5.32 0.16 -9.09
C LYS A 68 -6.18 -0.63 -8.13
N ILE A 69 -5.80 -0.69 -6.87
CA ILE A 69 -6.55 -1.43 -5.85
C ILE A 69 -7.95 -0.85 -5.71
N ASN A 70 -8.07 0.46 -5.58
CA ASN A 70 -9.36 1.12 -5.43
C ASN A 70 -10.25 0.98 -6.68
N SER A 71 -9.65 0.77 -7.86
CA SER A 71 -10.39 0.57 -9.10
C SER A 71 -10.96 -0.83 -9.25
N PHE A 72 -10.26 -1.84 -8.72
CA PHE A 72 -10.62 -3.25 -8.92
C PHE A 72 -11.28 -3.91 -7.72
N TYR A 73 -11.07 -3.38 -6.52
CA TYR A 73 -11.56 -3.99 -5.28
C TYR A 73 -12.34 -2.99 -4.45
N PRO A 74 -13.41 -3.42 -3.76
CA PRO A 74 -14.12 -2.59 -2.80
C PRO A 74 -13.36 -2.54 -1.46
N VAL A 75 -12.06 -2.28 -1.51
CA VAL A 75 -11.18 -2.16 -0.36
C VAL A 75 -10.68 -0.72 -0.30
N GLU A 76 -10.75 -0.13 0.87
CA GLU A 76 -10.21 1.20 1.09
C GLU A 76 -8.68 1.13 1.13
N CYS A 77 -8.03 1.75 0.15
CA CYS A 77 -6.58 1.81 0.06
C CYS A 77 -6.12 3.25 -0.05
N GLU A 78 -5.40 3.71 0.96
CA GLU A 78 -4.80 5.03 1.02
C GLU A 78 -3.34 4.95 0.59
N ALA A 79 -2.83 5.99 -0.06
CA ALA A 79 -1.43 6.11 -0.43
C ALA A 79 -0.78 7.26 0.31
N MET A 80 0.44 7.03 0.78
CA MET A 80 1.32 8.06 1.32
C MET A 80 2.58 8.12 0.45
N ASP A 81 2.75 9.21 -0.29
CA ASP A 81 3.85 9.41 -1.23
C ASP A 81 5.10 10.00 -0.57
N VAL A 82 5.49 9.39 0.53
CA VAL A 82 6.59 9.87 1.37
C VAL A 82 7.42 8.69 1.88
N TYR A 83 8.62 9.01 2.35
CA TYR A 83 9.40 8.10 3.19
C TYR A 83 9.12 8.46 4.64
N LEU A 84 8.62 7.51 5.42
CA LEU A 84 8.38 7.72 6.83
C LEU A 84 9.51 7.10 7.67
N THR A 85 9.95 7.83 8.68
CA THR A 85 10.76 7.25 9.73
C THR A 85 9.89 6.35 10.60
N ASP A 86 10.51 5.45 11.38
CA ASP A 86 9.77 4.60 12.31
C ASP A 86 8.95 5.42 13.30
N LYS A 87 9.51 6.55 13.75
CA LYS A 87 8.82 7.45 14.67
C LYS A 87 7.57 8.07 14.04
N GLU A 88 7.67 8.50 12.79
CA GLU A 88 6.54 9.08 12.07
C GLU A 88 5.45 8.04 11.82
N LEU A 89 5.84 6.82 11.46
CA LEU A 89 4.90 5.71 11.27
C LEU A 89 4.17 5.39 12.56
N LEU A 90 4.87 5.30 13.69
CA LEU A 90 4.26 5.04 14.99
C LEU A 90 3.30 6.15 15.40
N ALA A 91 3.63 7.41 15.11
CA ALA A 91 2.74 8.53 15.37
C ALA A 91 1.45 8.43 14.54
N ARG A 92 1.55 8.05 13.27
CA ARG A 92 0.41 7.84 12.38
C ARG A 92 -0.49 6.73 12.88
N ILE A 93 0.09 5.61 13.29
CA ILE A 93 -0.64 4.45 13.81
C ILE A 93 -1.37 4.82 15.11
N GLY A 94 -0.75 5.63 15.97
CA GLY A 94 -1.31 5.99 17.26
C GLY A 94 -2.61 6.81 17.20
N ILE A 95 -2.93 7.43 16.06
CA ILE A 95 -4.18 8.19 15.91
C ILE A 95 -5.29 7.37 15.24
N SER A 96 -5.00 6.15 14.82
CA SER A 96 -5.99 5.24 14.23
C SER A 96 -6.61 4.36 15.31
N GLU A 97 -7.93 4.15 15.24
CA GLU A 97 -8.63 3.22 16.14
C GLU A 97 -8.50 1.77 15.68
N ALA A 98 -8.08 1.55 14.43
CA ALA A 98 -7.90 0.21 13.89
C ALA A 98 -6.67 -0.47 14.46
N ILE A 99 -6.69 -1.81 14.47
CA ILE A 99 -5.53 -2.61 14.87
C ILE A 99 -4.51 -2.56 13.74
N PRO A 100 -3.28 -2.07 13.98
CA PRO A 100 -2.29 -1.95 12.93
C PRO A 100 -1.60 -3.29 12.64
N VAL A 101 -1.42 -3.58 11.35
CA VAL A 101 -0.57 -4.67 10.88
C VAL A 101 0.49 -4.03 9.98
N ILE A 102 1.75 -4.08 10.40
CA ILE A 102 2.84 -3.41 9.69
C ILE A 102 3.65 -4.44 8.93
N ILE A 103 3.80 -4.22 7.63
CA ILE A 103 4.57 -5.08 6.75
C ILE A 103 5.66 -4.24 6.10
N GLY A 104 6.91 -4.50 6.51
CA GLY A 104 8.08 -3.86 5.91
C GLY A 104 8.58 -4.68 4.73
N CYS A 105 8.72 -4.02 3.59
CA CYS A 105 9.15 -4.68 2.35
C CYS A 105 10.40 -4.06 1.74
#